data_be69bc2e98ba1e19f45f19328463d369
#
_entry.id   be69bc2e98ba1e19f45f19328463d369
#
_cell.length_a   1.000
_cell.length_b   1.000
_cell.length_c   1.000
_cell.angle_alpha   90.00
_cell.angle_beta   90.00
_cell.angle_gamma   90.00
#
_symmetry.space_group_name_H-M   'P 1'
#
loop_
_entity.id
_entity.type
_entity.pdbx_description
1 polymer ?
#
loop_
_entity_poly.entity_id
_entity_poly.type
_entity_poly.pdbx_seq_one_letter_code
_entity_poly.pdbx_strand_id
1 'polypeptide(L)'
;MKVLKTFNNNIALVEDSFRQEMILMGKGIAFGLKKDDEVDPNKIDKKFVFDTKELNDKFNALFDQVPVKYIELSSNIIDYATKALNIIFDNSIYLALSDHISYAIERYQNNEQLKNALL
;
A
#
# COMPACT_ATOMS: atom_id res chain seq x y z
N MET A 1 -4.40 2.33 18.40
CA MET A 1 -3.57 2.87 17.32
C MET A 1 -4.23 4.10 16.73
N LYS A 2 -3.50 5.19 16.70
CA LYS A 2 -4.02 6.48 16.25
C LYS A 2 -3.61 6.75 14.81
N VAL A 3 -4.54 7.29 14.04
CA VAL A 3 -4.29 7.67 12.64
C VAL A 3 -3.35 8.87 12.57
N LEU A 4 -2.30 8.74 11.76
CA LEU A 4 -1.44 9.86 11.37
C LEU A 4 -1.87 10.42 10.02
N LYS A 5 -2.21 9.55 9.06
CA LYS A 5 -2.59 9.92 7.72
C LYS A 5 -3.43 8.80 7.11
N THR A 6 -4.47 9.15 6.37
CA THR A 6 -5.22 8.19 5.55
C THR A 6 -4.80 8.33 4.10
N PHE A 7 -4.57 7.20 3.42
CA PHE A 7 -4.24 7.18 1.99
C PHE A 7 -5.49 6.99 1.14
N ASN A 8 -6.41 6.17 1.62
CA ASN A 8 -7.76 6.00 1.10
C ASN A 8 -8.62 5.38 2.20
N ASN A 9 -9.84 4.92 1.87
CA ASN A 9 -10.74 4.33 2.86
C ASN A 9 -10.23 3.02 3.47
N ASN A 10 -9.24 2.39 2.84
CA ASN A 10 -8.77 1.06 3.21
C ASN A 10 -7.33 1.02 3.72
N ILE A 11 -6.62 2.13 3.70
CA ILE A 11 -5.19 2.17 4.06
C ILE A 11 -4.91 3.42 4.89
N ALA A 12 -4.27 3.23 6.04
CA ALA A 12 -3.89 4.32 6.92
C ALA A 12 -2.48 4.11 7.49
N LEU A 13 -1.77 5.23 7.64
CA LEU A 13 -0.57 5.28 8.46
C LEU A 13 -1.01 5.60 9.89
N VAL A 14 -0.58 4.77 10.83
CA VAL A 14 -0.94 4.88 12.23
C VAL A 14 0.30 4.81 13.11
N GLU A 15 0.15 5.20 14.38
CA GLU A 15 1.17 4.97 15.39
C GLU A 15 0.56 4.29 16.62
N ASP A 16 1.35 3.44 17.28
CA ASP A 16 0.93 2.79 18.51
C ASP A 16 1.25 3.66 19.74
N SER A 17 1.00 3.14 20.95
CA SER A 17 1.28 3.84 22.20
C SER A 17 2.77 4.09 22.44
N PHE A 18 3.66 3.37 21.75
CA PHE A 18 5.11 3.55 21.79
C PHE A 18 5.62 4.43 20.67
N ARG A 19 4.73 5.09 19.91
CA ARG A 19 5.02 5.94 18.75
C ARG A 19 5.69 5.20 17.60
N GLN A 20 5.53 3.89 17.54
CA GLN A 20 5.95 3.14 16.37
C GLN A 20 4.94 3.32 15.24
N GLU A 21 5.41 3.74 14.09
CA GLU A 21 4.58 3.91 12.90
C GLU A 21 4.40 2.58 12.18
N MET A 22 3.21 2.39 11.63
CA MET A 22 2.89 1.22 10.83
C MET A 22 1.79 1.56 9.83
N ILE A 23 1.71 0.79 8.76
CA ILE A 23 0.64 0.92 7.78
C ILE A 23 -0.36 -0.20 8.00
N LEU A 24 -1.63 0.16 8.13
CA LEU A 24 -2.73 -0.78 8.28
C LEU A 24 -3.55 -0.81 7.00
N MET A 25 -3.89 -2.00 6.56
CA MET A 25 -4.79 -2.22 5.44
C MET A 25 -5.97 -3.06 5.89
N GLY A 26 -7.16 -2.68 5.45
CA GLY A 26 -8.38 -3.40 5.74
C GLY A 26 -9.56 -2.68 5.13
N LYS A 27 -10.59 -3.43 4.74
CA LYS A 27 -11.77 -2.86 4.10
C LYS A 27 -12.46 -1.87 5.03
N GLY A 28 -12.51 -0.61 4.61
CA GLY A 28 -13.16 0.47 5.36
C GLY A 28 -12.43 0.90 6.63
N ILE A 29 -11.21 0.43 6.88
CA ILE A 29 -10.48 0.71 8.13
C ILE A 29 -10.23 2.19 8.35
N ALA A 30 -10.05 2.96 7.28
CA ALA A 30 -9.78 4.39 7.35
C ALA A 30 -11.00 5.25 7.01
N PHE A 31 -12.15 4.63 6.74
CA PHE A 31 -13.35 5.36 6.32
C PHE A 31 -13.81 6.31 7.42
N GLY A 32 -13.93 7.59 7.06
CA GLY A 32 -14.40 8.62 7.98
C GLY A 32 -13.43 9.01 9.08
N LEU A 33 -12.21 8.46 9.10
CA LEU A 33 -11.24 8.75 10.13
C LEU A 33 -10.37 9.94 9.76
N LYS A 34 -10.01 10.70 10.79
CA LYS A 34 -9.12 11.86 10.72
C LYS A 34 -7.89 11.61 11.58
N LYS A 35 -6.90 12.49 11.46
CA LYS A 35 -5.72 12.45 12.31
C LYS A 35 -6.13 12.36 13.79
N ASP A 36 -5.44 11.51 14.53
CA ASP A 36 -5.64 11.22 15.95
C ASP A 36 -6.87 10.38 16.29
N ASP A 37 -7.69 10.01 15.32
CA ASP A 37 -8.78 9.07 15.54
C ASP A 37 -8.23 7.65 15.79
N GLU A 38 -8.98 6.86 16.55
CA GLU A 38 -8.63 5.47 16.83
C GLU A 38 -9.12 4.56 15.71
N VAL A 39 -8.29 3.57 15.37
CA VAL A 39 -8.62 2.54 14.37
C VAL A 39 -9.35 1.38 15.06
N ASP A 40 -10.37 0.84 14.38
CA ASP A 40 -11.03 -0.39 14.84
C ASP A 40 -10.13 -1.60 14.57
N PRO A 41 -9.62 -2.28 15.62
CA PRO A 41 -8.73 -3.43 15.42
C PRO A 41 -9.36 -4.58 14.64
N ASN A 42 -10.69 -4.70 14.66
CA ASN A 42 -11.40 -5.77 13.96
C ASN A 42 -11.40 -5.61 12.44
N LYS A 43 -11.07 -4.40 11.96
CA LYS A 43 -10.97 -4.12 10.53
C LYS A 43 -9.58 -4.34 9.95
N ILE A 44 -8.59 -4.64 10.78
CA ILE A 44 -7.22 -4.83 10.33
C ILE A 44 -7.12 -6.17 9.58
N ASP A 45 -6.81 -6.09 8.29
CA ASP A 45 -6.51 -7.25 7.46
C ASP A 45 -5.00 -7.50 7.39
N LYS A 46 -4.23 -6.44 7.17
CA LYS A 46 -2.76 -6.49 7.12
C LYS A 46 -2.15 -5.36 7.90
N LYS A 47 -0.97 -5.65 8.44
CA LYS A 47 -0.18 -4.70 9.20
C LYS A 47 1.27 -4.74 8.73
N PHE A 48 1.79 -3.60 8.29
CA PHE A 48 3.19 -3.44 7.90
C PHE A 48 3.91 -2.64 8.97
N VAL A 49 4.77 -3.32 9.72
CA VAL A 49 5.63 -2.71 10.74
C VAL A 49 7.01 -2.51 10.13
N PHE A 50 7.57 -1.32 10.31
CA PHE A 50 8.87 -0.97 9.74
C PHE A 50 9.93 -1.07 10.82
N ASP A 51 10.84 -2.04 10.66
CA ASP A 51 11.90 -2.31 11.63
C ASP A 51 13.05 -1.31 11.50
N THR A 52 13.19 -0.67 10.34
CA THR A 52 14.26 0.28 10.08
C THR A 52 13.70 1.57 9.51
N LYS A 53 14.42 2.66 9.73
CA LYS A 53 14.09 3.95 9.14
C LYS A 53 14.12 3.88 7.61
N GLU A 54 15.08 3.14 7.05
CA GLU A 54 15.20 2.98 5.60
C GLU A 54 13.94 2.36 4.99
N LEU A 55 13.43 1.29 5.61
CA LEU A 55 12.22 0.63 5.13
C LEU A 55 10.99 1.53 5.27
N ASN A 56 10.88 2.24 6.40
CA ASN A 56 9.82 3.22 6.61
C ASN A 56 9.83 4.30 5.55
N ASP A 57 11.00 4.87 5.24
CA ASP A 57 11.14 5.91 4.23
C ASP A 57 10.76 5.41 2.83
N LYS A 58 11.15 4.17 2.49
CA LYS A 58 10.79 3.55 1.21
C LYS A 58 9.29 3.35 1.05
N PHE A 59 8.60 2.86 2.09
CA PHE A 59 7.15 2.69 2.05
C PHE A 59 6.42 4.03 1.98
N ASN A 60 6.88 5.03 2.73
CA ASN A 60 6.28 6.36 2.66
C ASN A 60 6.45 6.96 1.26
N ALA A 61 7.62 6.82 0.64
CA ALA A 61 7.86 7.27 -0.72
C ALA A 61 6.95 6.54 -1.72
N LEU A 62 6.76 5.23 -1.54
CA LEU A 62 5.86 4.45 -2.40
C LEU A 62 4.44 5.01 -2.36
N PHE A 63 3.90 5.25 -1.17
CA PHE A 63 2.54 5.78 -1.02
C PHE A 63 2.39 7.20 -1.54
N ASP A 64 3.46 7.99 -1.56
CA ASP A 64 3.44 9.34 -2.13
C ASP A 64 3.53 9.35 -3.66
N GLN A 65 4.24 8.38 -4.25
CA GLN A 65 4.59 8.38 -5.67
C GLN A 65 3.71 7.47 -6.52
N VAL A 66 3.22 6.37 -5.95
CA VAL A 66 2.45 5.36 -6.67
C VAL A 66 0.98 5.48 -6.31
N PRO A 67 0.07 5.53 -7.30
CA PRO A 67 -1.37 5.52 -7.02
C PRO A 67 -1.76 4.34 -6.14
N VAL A 68 -2.55 4.62 -5.10
CA VAL A 68 -2.91 3.63 -4.08
C VAL A 68 -3.59 2.41 -4.69
N LYS A 69 -4.36 2.58 -5.76
CA LYS A 69 -5.01 1.46 -6.47
C LYS A 69 -4.02 0.40 -6.95
N TYR A 70 -2.80 0.78 -7.32
CA TYR A 70 -1.76 -0.17 -7.73
C TYR A 70 -1.13 -0.88 -6.54
N ILE A 71 -1.05 -0.22 -5.40
CA ILE A 71 -0.59 -0.83 -4.15
C ILE A 71 -1.61 -1.86 -3.68
N GLU A 72 -2.90 -1.54 -3.72
CA GLU A 72 -3.97 -2.50 -3.40
C GLU A 72 -3.98 -3.68 -4.36
N LEU A 73 -3.81 -3.45 -5.65
CA LEU A 73 -3.73 -4.51 -6.65
C LEU A 73 -2.55 -5.44 -6.36
N SER A 74 -1.38 -4.88 -6.05
CA SER A 74 -0.20 -5.65 -5.67
C SER A 74 -0.46 -6.49 -4.45
N SER A 75 -1.13 -5.93 -3.45
CA SER A 75 -1.50 -6.66 -2.23
C SER A 75 -2.41 -7.85 -2.55
N ASN A 76 -3.39 -7.67 -3.42
CA ASN A 76 -4.29 -8.75 -3.83
C ASN A 76 -3.54 -9.86 -4.59
N ILE A 77 -2.62 -9.49 -5.46
CA ILE A 77 -1.78 -10.45 -6.20
C ILE A 77 -0.89 -11.25 -5.23
N ILE A 78 -0.27 -10.57 -4.28
CA ILE A 78 0.60 -11.22 -3.28
C ILE A 78 -0.22 -12.17 -2.41
N ASP A 79 -1.42 -11.80 -2.00
CA ASP A 79 -2.31 -12.67 -1.23
C ASP A 79 -2.67 -13.93 -2.01
N TYR A 80 -3.04 -13.76 -3.26
CA TYR A 80 -3.35 -14.90 -4.12
C TYR A 80 -2.15 -15.84 -4.26
N ALA A 81 -0.96 -15.29 -4.53
CA ALA A 81 0.26 -16.07 -4.69
C ALA A 81 0.65 -16.78 -3.38
N THR A 82 0.50 -16.10 -2.24
CA THR A 82 0.77 -16.67 -0.93
C THR A 82 -0.08 -17.91 -0.68
N LYS A 83 -1.37 -17.83 -0.98
CA LYS A 83 -2.30 -18.95 -0.81
C LYS A 83 -2.05 -20.06 -1.81
N ALA A 84 -1.83 -19.72 -3.09
CA ALA A 84 -1.66 -20.70 -4.16
C ALA A 84 -0.34 -21.47 -4.03
N LEU A 85 0.73 -20.80 -3.61
CA LEU A 85 2.07 -21.37 -3.53
C LEU A 85 2.46 -21.81 -2.11
N ASN A 86 1.65 -21.44 -1.12
CA ASN A 86 1.93 -21.69 0.30
C ASN A 86 3.31 -21.14 0.72
N ILE A 87 3.62 -19.91 0.28
CA ILE A 87 4.88 -19.21 0.53
C ILE A 87 4.57 -17.92 1.25
N ILE A 88 5.42 -17.57 2.23
CA ILE A 88 5.38 -16.27 2.89
C ILE A 88 6.42 -15.37 2.22
N PHE A 89 5.95 -14.24 1.65
CA PHE A 89 6.83 -13.27 1.01
C PHE A 89 7.31 -12.22 2.02
N ASP A 90 8.52 -11.71 1.79
CA ASP A 90 9.04 -10.55 2.52
C ASP A 90 8.22 -9.31 2.14
N ASN A 91 8.05 -8.38 3.10
CA ASN A 91 7.33 -7.13 2.86
C ASN A 91 7.94 -6.29 1.74
N SER A 92 9.22 -6.42 1.45
CA SER A 92 9.87 -5.73 0.34
C SER A 92 9.25 -6.04 -1.02
N ILE A 93 8.54 -7.17 -1.17
CA ILE A 93 7.89 -7.52 -2.42
C ILE A 93 6.77 -6.55 -2.77
N TYR A 94 6.10 -5.96 -1.77
CA TYR A 94 5.06 -4.95 -1.99
C TYR A 94 5.65 -3.71 -2.67
N LEU A 95 6.85 -3.29 -2.25
CA LEU A 95 7.56 -2.18 -2.90
C LEU A 95 7.90 -2.51 -4.35
N ALA A 96 8.55 -3.64 -4.56
CA ALA A 96 9.02 -4.05 -5.89
C ALA A 96 7.85 -4.27 -6.87
N LEU A 97 6.82 -4.96 -6.43
CA LEU A 97 5.68 -5.28 -7.30
C LEU A 97 4.85 -4.04 -7.61
N SER A 98 4.61 -3.18 -6.62
CA SER A 98 3.85 -1.94 -6.81
C SER A 98 4.54 -0.99 -7.80
N ASP A 99 5.85 -0.84 -7.67
CA ASP A 99 6.65 -0.05 -8.61
C ASP A 99 6.61 -0.64 -10.02
N HIS A 100 6.75 -1.95 -10.13
CA HIS A 100 6.74 -2.65 -11.41
C HIS A 100 5.37 -2.50 -12.11
N ILE A 101 4.28 -2.71 -11.40
CA ILE A 101 2.93 -2.59 -11.95
C ILE A 101 2.66 -1.15 -12.39
N SER A 102 3.00 -0.18 -11.55
CA SER A 102 2.81 1.23 -11.88
C SER A 102 3.58 1.63 -13.15
N TYR A 103 4.84 1.24 -13.22
CA TYR A 103 5.69 1.52 -14.38
C TYR A 103 5.15 0.84 -15.65
N ALA A 104 4.76 -0.43 -15.54
CA ALA A 104 4.22 -1.18 -16.69
C ALA A 104 2.94 -0.58 -17.23
N ILE A 105 2.04 -0.14 -16.35
CA ILE A 105 0.78 0.48 -16.75
C ILE A 105 1.03 1.84 -17.39
N GLU A 106 1.89 2.67 -16.82
CA GLU A 106 2.25 3.96 -17.39
C GLU A 106 2.86 3.78 -18.79
N ARG A 107 3.75 2.81 -18.94
CA ARG A 107 4.38 2.52 -20.23
C ARG A 107 3.36 2.07 -21.26
N TYR A 108 2.41 1.23 -20.87
CA TYR A 108 1.34 0.79 -21.76
C TYR A 108 0.46 1.96 -22.21
N GLN A 109 0.06 2.82 -21.28
CA GLN A 109 -0.75 4.00 -21.57
C GLN A 109 -0.04 4.97 -22.50
N ASN A 110 1.26 5.19 -22.28
CA ASN A 110 2.07 6.06 -23.14
C ASN A 110 2.18 5.50 -24.56
N ASN A 111 2.35 4.20 -24.71
CA ASN A 111 2.39 3.55 -26.03
C ASN A 111 1.05 3.66 -26.75
N GLU A 112 -0.07 3.50 -26.06
CA GLU A 112 -1.41 3.67 -26.64
C GLU A 112 -1.64 5.11 -27.07
N GLN A 113 -1.24 6.09 -26.27
CA GLN A 113 -1.35 7.50 -26.61
C GLN A 113 -0.50 7.83 -27.85
N LEU A 114 0.71 7.29 -27.92
CA LEU A 114 1.57 7.48 -29.09
C LEU A 114 0.97 6.89 -30.35
N LYS A 115 0.41 5.68 -30.29
CA LYS A 115 -0.31 5.08 -31.40
C LYS A 115 -1.46 5.95 -31.88
N ASN A 116 -2.27 6.46 -30.97
CA ASN A 116 -3.40 7.32 -31.30
C ASN A 116 -2.94 8.63 -31.93
N ALA A 117 -1.82 9.18 -31.49
CA ALA A 117 -1.26 10.40 -32.06
C ALA A 117 -0.71 10.21 -33.47
N LEU A 118 -0.28 8.99 -33.82
CA LEU A 118 0.28 8.67 -35.15
C LEU A 118 -0.77 8.26 -36.17
N LEU A 119 -1.98 7.98 -35.74
CA LEU A 119 -3.09 7.64 -36.59
C LEU A 119 -3.83 8.89 -37.07
#